data_bdfe3e8ac019fcf32183511bb62146ec
#
_entry.id   bdfe3e8ac019fcf32183511bb62146ec
#
_cell.length_a   1.000
_cell.length_b   1.000
_cell.length_c   1.000
_cell.angle_alpha   90.00
_cell.angle_beta   90.00
_cell.angle_gamma   90.00
#
_symmetry.space_group_name_H-M   'P 1'
#
loop_
_entity.id
_entity.type
_entity.pdbx_description
1 polymer ?
#
loop_
_entity_poly.entity_id
_entity_poly.type
_entity_poly.pdbx_seq_one_letter_code
_entity_poly.pdbx_strand_id
1 'polypeptide(L)'
;MKRIVVLSVIAGCVAACTASRKLSMPENYPAFYKEGHRGTRGLMPENTIPSMKKAVEVGANCIEVDVYLTKDKKVLISHDPFPNIAHTLYNDGSEIAKADAKKYVWYQMNYEDIKKFDVGSKPFPAWPQQQKIKVGLPLLGELIDSVEAYVTANKLPKPIYNIELKTSIRFDSLKYNAPPAEVVDAVMEDVKGRNIGNRFYIQSFDVRPLQYVRKKYPQVVIGYLTTGKNLDSNFKSLGFYPHIYSPEFNLVTKAMADFCHSKNMKLVPWTVNDKEKMKRLIADGVDGIITDYPNYFAEIGK
;
A
#
# COMPACT_ATOMS: atom_id res chain seq x y z
N MET A 1 40.47 10.99 -66.89
CA MET A 1 40.26 9.86 -65.94
C MET A 1 39.68 10.41 -64.67
N LYS A 2 38.34 10.21 -64.44
CA LYS A 2 37.67 10.64 -63.21
C LYS A 2 37.67 9.49 -62.22
N ARG A 3 38.25 9.68 -61.02
CA ARG A 3 38.20 8.71 -59.93
C ARG A 3 36.90 8.88 -59.17
N ILE A 4 36.10 7.84 -59.12
CA ILE A 4 34.90 7.74 -58.29
C ILE A 4 35.33 7.22 -56.91
N VAL A 5 35.14 8.01 -55.87
CA VAL A 5 35.31 7.59 -54.49
C VAL A 5 33.96 7.08 -53.98
N VAL A 6 33.88 5.79 -53.67
CA VAL A 6 32.71 5.17 -53.05
C VAL A 6 32.87 5.26 -51.53
N LEU A 7 32.06 6.10 -50.88
CA LEU A 7 31.95 6.12 -49.42
C LEU A 7 31.02 5.00 -48.97
N SER A 8 31.55 3.98 -48.34
CA SER A 8 30.75 2.94 -47.66
C SER A 8 30.33 3.46 -46.28
N VAL A 9 29.03 3.72 -46.12
CA VAL A 9 28.42 4.03 -44.80
C VAL A 9 28.20 2.71 -44.09
N ILE A 10 28.97 2.43 -43.09
CA ILE A 10 28.72 1.30 -42.15
C ILE A 10 27.67 1.77 -41.14
N ALA A 11 26.43 1.34 -41.32
CA ALA A 11 25.36 1.51 -40.33
C ALA A 11 25.61 0.53 -39.16
N GLY A 12 26.22 1.01 -38.09
CA GLY A 12 26.36 0.26 -36.85
C GLY A 12 24.99 0.12 -36.16
N CYS A 13 24.36 -1.04 -36.27
CA CYS A 13 23.22 -1.39 -35.40
C CYS A 13 23.69 -1.49 -33.96
N VAL A 14 23.48 -0.46 -33.17
CA VAL A 14 23.61 -0.56 -31.71
C VAL A 14 22.41 -1.37 -31.23
N ALA A 15 22.59 -2.68 -31.09
CA ALA A 15 21.66 -3.53 -30.37
C ALA A 15 21.70 -3.10 -28.90
N ALA A 16 20.74 -2.26 -28.48
CA ALA A 16 20.53 -1.98 -27.08
C ALA A 16 20.04 -3.29 -26.42
N CYS A 17 20.97 -4.06 -25.88
CA CYS A 17 20.65 -5.12 -24.94
C CYS A 17 19.97 -4.46 -23.73
N THR A 18 18.65 -4.41 -23.73
CA THR A 18 17.87 -4.20 -22.51
C THR A 18 18.03 -5.46 -21.66
N ALA A 19 19.14 -5.55 -20.94
CA ALA A 19 19.30 -6.55 -19.90
C ALA A 19 18.10 -6.40 -18.98
N SER A 20 17.20 -7.37 -18.96
CA SER A 20 16.11 -7.47 -18.01
C SER A 20 16.71 -7.40 -16.61
N ARG A 21 16.62 -6.23 -15.98
CA ARG A 21 17.17 -6.01 -14.65
C ARG A 21 16.51 -7.03 -13.73
N LYS A 22 17.29 -7.96 -13.21
CA LYS A 22 16.79 -9.01 -12.32
C LYS A 22 16.04 -8.36 -11.16
N LEU A 23 14.83 -8.80 -10.90
CA LEU A 23 14.02 -8.32 -9.77
C LEU A 23 14.78 -8.65 -8.48
N SER A 24 15.06 -7.66 -7.65
CA SER A 24 15.75 -7.85 -6.36
C SER A 24 15.11 -6.97 -5.31
N MET A 25 14.86 -7.56 -4.14
CA MET A 25 14.45 -6.80 -2.97
C MET A 25 15.65 -6.08 -2.35
N PRO A 26 15.50 -4.86 -1.82
CA PRO A 26 16.53 -4.22 -1.03
C PRO A 26 16.88 -5.05 0.22
N GLU A 27 18.14 -5.03 0.66
CA GLU A 27 18.64 -5.84 1.77
C GLU A 27 17.95 -5.57 3.12
N ASN A 28 17.45 -4.34 3.31
CA ASN A 28 16.76 -3.92 4.53
C ASN A 28 15.28 -4.34 4.60
N TYR A 29 14.78 -5.06 3.59
CA TYR A 29 13.42 -5.60 3.63
C TYR A 29 13.37 -6.92 4.40
N PRO A 30 12.25 -7.20 5.11
CA PRO A 30 12.15 -8.38 5.95
C PRO A 30 12.14 -9.67 5.11
N ALA A 31 12.70 -10.76 5.65
CA ALA A 31 12.58 -12.07 5.05
C ALA A 31 11.14 -12.58 5.05
N PHE A 32 10.36 -12.21 6.08
CA PHE A 32 8.93 -12.49 6.21
C PHE A 32 8.18 -11.23 6.63
N TYR A 33 7.14 -10.85 5.89
CA TYR A 33 6.33 -9.65 6.14
C TYR A 33 5.25 -9.96 7.17
N LYS A 34 5.42 -9.42 8.36
CA LYS A 34 4.38 -9.37 9.41
C LYS A 34 3.66 -8.03 9.25
N GLU A 35 2.62 -8.01 8.40
CA GLU A 35 2.07 -6.76 7.92
C GLU A 35 0.75 -6.41 8.58
N GLY A 36 0.70 -5.23 9.19
CA GLY A 36 -0.49 -4.69 9.81
C GLY A 36 -1.35 -3.91 8.82
N HIS A 37 -2.53 -4.45 8.47
CA HIS A 37 -3.50 -3.87 7.54
C HIS A 37 -4.14 -2.62 8.14
N ARG A 38 -3.97 -1.47 7.48
CA ARG A 38 -4.36 -0.15 8.00
C ARG A 38 -3.87 0.09 9.43
N GLY A 39 -2.65 -0.41 9.71
CA GLY A 39 -2.09 -0.53 11.04
C GLY A 39 -2.53 -1.79 11.78
N THR A 40 -3.46 -1.68 12.70
CA THR A 40 -4.07 -2.79 13.43
C THR A 40 -5.59 -2.62 13.47
N ARG A 41 -6.25 -2.63 12.34
CA ARG A 41 -7.70 -2.34 12.25
C ARG A 41 -8.53 -3.12 13.26
N GLY A 42 -8.14 -4.33 13.59
CA GLY A 42 -8.82 -5.14 14.60
C GLY A 42 -8.69 -4.63 16.03
N LEU A 43 -7.66 -3.82 16.34
CA LEU A 43 -7.33 -3.37 17.71
C LEU A 43 -7.45 -1.85 17.90
N MET A 44 -7.25 -1.07 16.83
CA MET A 44 -7.28 0.41 16.85
C MET A 44 -8.02 0.94 15.61
N PRO A 45 -8.55 2.18 15.63
CA PRO A 45 -9.17 2.79 14.45
C PRO A 45 -8.23 2.76 13.24
N GLU A 46 -8.74 2.21 12.12
CA GLU A 46 -7.95 1.99 10.90
C GLU A 46 -7.37 3.29 10.33
N ASN A 47 -6.21 3.19 9.66
CA ASN A 47 -5.60 4.32 8.97
C ASN A 47 -5.33 5.54 9.85
N THR A 48 -4.99 5.33 11.11
CA THR A 48 -4.69 6.39 12.08
C THR A 48 -3.29 6.23 12.68
N ILE A 49 -2.70 7.32 13.16
CA ILE A 49 -1.39 7.30 13.83
C ILE A 49 -1.38 6.32 15.01
N PRO A 50 -2.39 6.28 15.92
CA PRO A 50 -2.44 5.29 16.99
C PRO A 50 -2.44 3.84 16.49
N SER A 51 -3.15 3.55 15.38
CA SER A 51 -3.17 2.22 14.79
C SER A 51 -1.80 1.77 14.31
N MET A 52 -1.05 2.65 13.65
CA MET A 52 0.29 2.35 13.16
C MET A 52 1.30 2.14 14.30
N LYS A 53 1.25 2.99 15.34
CA LYS A 53 2.08 2.83 16.54
C LYS A 53 1.79 1.49 17.21
N LYS A 54 0.51 1.14 17.36
CA LYS A 54 0.10 -0.14 17.92
C LYS A 54 0.56 -1.33 17.10
N ALA A 55 0.55 -1.22 15.76
CA ALA A 55 1.06 -2.29 14.87
C ALA A 55 2.52 -2.60 15.17
N VAL A 56 3.37 -1.59 15.28
CA VAL A 56 4.79 -1.78 15.60
C VAL A 56 4.99 -2.33 17.02
N GLU A 57 4.21 -1.86 17.99
CA GLU A 57 4.24 -2.38 19.39
C GLU A 57 3.98 -3.89 19.45
N VAL A 58 3.04 -4.39 18.66
CA VAL A 58 2.67 -5.81 18.65
C VAL A 58 3.52 -6.65 17.69
N GLY A 59 4.60 -6.07 17.13
CA GLY A 59 5.62 -6.78 16.37
C GLY A 59 5.42 -6.81 14.86
N ALA A 60 4.55 -5.97 14.28
CA ALA A 60 4.54 -5.77 12.83
C ALA A 60 5.88 -5.16 12.37
N ASN A 61 6.45 -5.70 11.30
CA ASN A 61 7.63 -5.16 10.64
C ASN A 61 7.32 -4.42 9.33
N CYS A 62 6.07 -4.47 8.92
CA CYS A 62 5.49 -3.72 7.82
C CYS A 62 4.12 -3.18 8.26
N ILE A 63 3.82 -1.93 7.91
CA ILE A 63 2.54 -1.29 8.20
C ILE A 63 1.94 -0.75 6.90
N GLU A 64 0.70 -1.11 6.66
CA GLU A 64 0.00 -0.73 5.45
C GLU A 64 -0.91 0.48 5.71
N VAL A 65 -0.99 1.37 4.72
CA VAL A 65 -1.83 2.56 4.71
C VAL A 65 -2.45 2.79 3.34
N ASP A 66 -3.69 3.25 3.30
CA ASP A 66 -4.40 3.64 2.08
C ASP A 66 -4.32 5.15 1.85
N VAL A 67 -4.08 5.61 0.62
CA VAL A 67 -3.97 7.05 0.35
C VAL A 67 -4.89 7.56 -0.76
N TYR A 68 -5.39 8.78 -0.54
CA TYR A 68 -6.03 9.65 -1.53
C TYR A 68 -5.35 11.01 -1.57
N LEU A 69 -5.59 11.80 -2.62
CA LEU A 69 -5.27 13.22 -2.60
C LEU A 69 -6.48 14.05 -2.18
N THR A 70 -6.23 15.12 -1.43
CA THR A 70 -7.20 16.17 -1.15
C THR A 70 -7.29 17.17 -2.31
N LYS A 71 -8.25 18.10 -2.26
CA LYS A 71 -8.35 19.21 -3.21
C LYS A 71 -7.10 20.09 -3.20
N ASP A 72 -6.53 20.34 -2.05
CA ASP A 72 -5.28 21.10 -1.85
C ASP A 72 -4.02 20.23 -1.98
N LYS A 73 -4.14 19.08 -2.69
CA LYS A 73 -3.05 18.18 -3.11
C LYS A 73 -2.22 17.58 -1.98
N LYS A 74 -2.75 17.47 -0.79
CA LYS A 74 -2.13 16.76 0.33
C LYS A 74 -2.43 15.26 0.25
N VAL A 75 -1.47 14.42 0.66
CA VAL A 75 -1.63 12.96 0.69
C VAL A 75 -2.36 12.57 1.97
N LEU A 76 -3.66 12.31 1.86
CA LEU A 76 -4.55 11.94 2.95
C LEU A 76 -4.55 10.42 3.16
N ILE A 77 -4.51 9.99 4.40
CA ILE A 77 -4.69 8.57 4.76
C ILE A 77 -6.18 8.27 4.93
N SER A 78 -6.72 7.43 4.05
CA SER A 78 -8.11 6.94 4.13
C SER A 78 -8.31 5.75 3.20
N HIS A 79 -9.12 4.75 3.59
CA HIS A 79 -9.49 3.64 2.69
C HIS A 79 -10.60 4.04 1.71
N ASP A 80 -11.60 4.75 2.17
CA ASP A 80 -12.74 5.16 1.34
C ASP A 80 -12.55 6.58 0.81
N PRO A 81 -13.10 6.95 -0.36
CA PRO A 81 -12.95 8.29 -0.95
C PRO A 81 -13.81 9.37 -0.26
N PHE A 82 -14.59 8.99 0.75
CA PHE A 82 -15.50 9.84 1.54
C PHE A 82 -15.71 9.19 2.92
N PRO A 83 -16.33 9.88 3.90
CA PRO A 83 -16.56 9.32 5.23
C PRO A 83 -17.30 7.98 5.21
N ASN A 84 -16.71 6.95 5.81
CA ASN A 84 -17.40 5.69 6.03
C ASN A 84 -18.29 5.83 7.28
N ILE A 85 -19.58 5.95 7.09
CA ILE A 85 -20.55 6.18 8.16
C ILE A 85 -20.61 5.06 9.21
N ALA A 86 -20.03 3.88 8.92
CA ALA A 86 -19.97 2.79 9.88
C ALA A 86 -19.07 3.11 11.08
N HIS A 87 -18.04 3.97 10.89
CA HIS A 87 -17.08 4.31 11.95
C HIS A 87 -16.70 5.79 11.98
N THR A 88 -17.31 6.66 11.15
CA THR A 88 -17.01 8.09 11.10
C THR A 88 -18.16 8.91 11.69
N LEU A 89 -17.80 9.93 12.47
CA LEU A 89 -18.68 10.97 13.02
C LEU A 89 -18.17 12.35 12.60
N TYR A 90 -18.98 13.38 12.80
CA TYR A 90 -18.45 14.74 12.91
C TYR A 90 -17.71 14.92 14.25
N ASN A 91 -16.82 15.89 14.32
CA ASN A 91 -16.02 16.16 15.54
C ASN A 91 -16.83 16.52 16.79
N ASP A 92 -18.08 16.97 16.61
CA ASP A 92 -19.02 17.22 17.70
C ASP A 92 -19.69 15.93 18.20
N GLY A 93 -19.40 14.78 17.58
CA GLY A 93 -19.96 13.48 17.91
C GLY A 93 -21.27 13.16 17.20
N SER A 94 -21.78 14.05 16.35
CA SER A 94 -23.01 13.79 15.60
C SER A 94 -22.78 12.82 14.43
N GLU A 95 -23.83 12.10 14.05
CA GLU A 95 -23.85 11.10 12.99
C GLU A 95 -23.89 11.77 11.61
N ILE A 96 -23.17 11.16 10.66
CA ILE A 96 -23.28 11.54 9.25
C ILE A 96 -24.44 10.76 8.62
N ALA A 97 -25.42 11.47 8.09
CA ALA A 97 -26.54 10.83 7.40
C ALA A 97 -26.03 10.07 6.16
N LYS A 98 -26.56 8.86 5.92
CA LYS A 98 -26.16 8.02 4.79
C LYS A 98 -26.24 8.74 3.43
N ALA A 99 -27.25 9.58 3.25
CA ALA A 99 -27.45 10.39 2.05
C ALA A 99 -26.37 11.47 1.86
N ASP A 100 -25.68 11.87 2.94
CA ASP A 100 -24.73 12.98 2.96
C ASP A 100 -23.27 12.52 2.81
N ALA A 101 -22.95 11.27 3.15
CA ALA A 101 -21.57 10.79 3.12
C ALA A 101 -20.84 11.10 1.81
N LYS A 102 -21.49 10.89 0.67
CA LYS A 102 -20.90 11.14 -0.66
C LYS A 102 -20.83 12.63 -1.05
N LYS A 103 -21.31 13.55 -0.23
CA LYS A 103 -21.09 14.99 -0.40
C LYS A 103 -19.66 15.40 0.01
N TYR A 104 -19.01 14.56 0.82
CA TYR A 104 -17.70 14.81 1.42
C TYR A 104 -16.60 13.99 0.72
N VAL A 105 -16.47 14.14 -0.59
CA VAL A 105 -15.40 13.45 -1.35
C VAL A 105 -14.06 14.11 -1.05
N TRP A 106 -13.09 13.34 -0.52
CA TRP A 106 -11.79 13.85 -0.07
C TRP A 106 -11.05 14.61 -1.17
N TYR A 107 -11.08 14.12 -2.40
CA TYR A 107 -10.44 14.79 -3.55
C TYR A 107 -11.08 16.16 -3.89
N GLN A 108 -12.27 16.45 -3.38
CA GLN A 108 -13.00 17.70 -3.58
C GLN A 108 -12.96 18.63 -2.35
N MET A 109 -12.31 18.20 -1.25
CA MET A 109 -12.21 18.93 0.02
C MET A 109 -10.79 19.36 0.34
N ASN A 110 -10.61 20.51 0.96
CA ASN A 110 -9.34 20.89 1.57
C ASN A 110 -9.14 20.12 2.87
N TYR A 111 -7.89 19.84 3.24
CA TYR A 111 -7.57 19.06 4.44
C TYR A 111 -8.12 19.70 5.74
N GLU A 112 -8.15 21.02 5.84
CA GLU A 112 -8.72 21.73 7.00
C GLU A 112 -10.20 21.40 7.24
N ASP A 113 -10.96 21.09 6.18
CA ASP A 113 -12.35 20.63 6.32
C ASP A 113 -12.44 19.14 6.65
N ILE A 114 -11.47 18.34 6.17
CA ILE A 114 -11.39 16.90 6.46
C ILE A 114 -11.06 16.66 7.94
N LYS A 115 -10.27 17.53 8.58
CA LYS A 115 -9.98 17.46 10.03
C LYS A 115 -11.21 17.57 10.93
N LYS A 116 -12.37 17.94 10.39
CA LYS A 116 -13.64 18.03 11.13
C LYS A 116 -14.33 16.68 11.32
N PHE A 117 -13.72 15.58 10.86
CA PHE A 117 -14.24 14.22 11.02
C PHE A 117 -13.48 13.46 12.10
N ASP A 118 -14.21 12.68 12.88
CA ASP A 118 -13.71 11.73 13.86
C ASP A 118 -13.93 10.31 13.33
N VAL A 119 -12.84 9.56 13.15
CA VAL A 119 -12.88 8.20 12.58
C VAL A 119 -12.64 7.10 13.62
N GLY A 120 -12.66 7.43 14.91
CA GLY A 120 -12.27 6.47 15.94
C GLY A 120 -13.17 6.38 17.17
N SER A 121 -14.02 7.36 17.45
CA SER A 121 -14.92 7.32 18.63
C SER A 121 -16.14 6.44 18.42
N LYS A 122 -16.62 6.30 17.18
CA LYS A 122 -17.85 5.55 16.89
C LYS A 122 -17.66 4.06 17.15
N PRO A 123 -18.54 3.39 17.90
CA PRO A 123 -18.51 1.94 18.01
C PRO A 123 -18.61 1.27 16.63
N PHE A 124 -17.71 0.33 16.37
CA PHE A 124 -17.68 -0.41 15.10
C PHE A 124 -17.83 -1.91 15.36
N PRO A 125 -19.07 -2.47 15.30
CA PRO A 125 -19.33 -3.85 15.67
C PRO A 125 -18.55 -4.91 14.89
N ALA A 126 -18.12 -4.61 13.66
CA ALA A 126 -17.27 -5.50 12.88
C ALA A 126 -15.90 -5.76 13.53
N TRP A 127 -15.44 -4.86 14.43
CA TRP A 127 -14.17 -4.93 15.14
C TRP A 127 -14.38 -4.81 16.64
N PRO A 128 -14.87 -5.86 17.33
CA PRO A 128 -15.27 -5.79 18.74
C PRO A 128 -14.10 -5.53 19.70
N GLN A 129 -12.86 -5.90 19.30
CA GLN A 129 -11.65 -5.65 20.10
C GLN A 129 -11.03 -4.27 19.87
N GLN A 130 -11.52 -3.53 18.88
CA GLN A 130 -10.98 -2.23 18.53
C GLN A 130 -11.25 -1.21 19.64
N GLN A 131 -10.20 -0.56 20.15
CA GLN A 131 -10.31 0.54 21.10
C GLN A 131 -10.99 1.74 20.44
N LYS A 132 -11.83 2.45 21.20
CA LYS A 132 -12.51 3.68 20.74
C LYS A 132 -11.76 4.88 21.29
N ILE A 133 -11.26 5.70 20.35
CA ILE A 133 -10.54 6.94 20.68
C ILE A 133 -10.95 8.01 19.68
N LYS A 134 -11.04 9.26 20.16
CA LYS A 134 -11.28 10.39 19.25
C LYS A 134 -10.02 10.66 18.44
N VAL A 135 -10.12 10.51 17.12
CA VAL A 135 -8.99 10.69 16.20
C VAL A 135 -9.47 11.06 14.80
N GLY A 136 -8.76 11.99 14.16
CA GLY A 136 -9.00 12.37 12.76
C GLY A 136 -8.14 11.58 11.78
N LEU A 137 -8.40 11.81 10.49
CA LEU A 137 -7.61 11.28 9.39
C LEU A 137 -6.28 12.07 9.27
N PRO A 138 -5.10 11.39 9.33
CA PRO A 138 -3.82 12.06 9.22
C PRO A 138 -3.40 12.25 7.74
N LEU A 139 -2.42 13.11 7.50
CA LEU A 139 -1.64 13.10 6.28
C LEU A 139 -0.54 12.02 6.33
N LEU A 140 -0.10 11.54 5.17
CA LEU A 140 0.95 10.52 5.08
C LEU A 140 2.24 10.96 5.79
N GLY A 141 2.69 12.18 5.54
CA GLY A 141 3.88 12.71 6.18
C GLY A 141 3.76 12.82 7.69
N GLU A 142 2.62 13.30 8.22
CA GLU A 142 2.35 13.38 9.66
C GLU A 142 2.40 11.98 10.31
N LEU A 143 1.84 10.98 9.62
CA LEU A 143 1.83 9.60 10.09
C LEU A 143 3.25 9.04 10.12
N ILE A 144 4.03 9.16 9.06
CA ILE A 144 5.41 8.67 8.98
C ILE A 144 6.26 9.31 10.07
N ASP A 145 6.25 10.64 10.20
CA ASP A 145 7.03 11.37 11.21
C ASP A 145 6.66 10.93 12.63
N SER A 146 5.36 10.75 12.90
CA SER A 146 4.87 10.30 14.21
C SER A 146 5.29 8.87 14.53
N VAL A 147 5.30 7.97 13.55
CA VAL A 147 5.74 6.57 13.73
C VAL A 147 7.26 6.52 13.91
N GLU A 148 8.04 7.22 13.08
CA GLU A 148 9.51 7.25 13.19
C GLU A 148 9.97 7.83 14.52
N ALA A 149 9.34 8.90 15.00
CA ALA A 149 9.60 9.46 16.32
C ALA A 149 9.28 8.45 17.44
N TYR A 150 8.14 7.77 17.33
CA TYR A 150 7.68 6.79 18.30
C TYR A 150 8.61 5.57 18.39
N VAL A 151 8.98 4.96 17.26
CA VAL A 151 9.87 3.79 17.26
C VAL A 151 11.27 4.14 17.74
N THR A 152 11.75 5.36 17.46
CA THR A 152 13.03 5.86 17.97
C THR A 152 13.01 6.04 19.48
N ALA A 153 11.99 6.71 20.02
CA ALA A 153 11.85 6.94 21.45
C ALA A 153 11.71 5.65 22.27
N ASN A 154 11.04 4.65 21.70
CA ASN A 154 10.79 3.37 22.38
C ASN A 154 11.80 2.27 21.98
N LYS A 155 12.84 2.59 21.20
CA LYS A 155 13.86 1.64 20.71
C LYS A 155 13.26 0.42 20.00
N LEU A 156 12.17 0.63 19.27
CA LEU A 156 11.52 -0.41 18.48
C LEU A 156 12.15 -0.50 17.07
N PRO A 157 12.06 -1.67 16.41
CA PRO A 157 12.48 -1.80 15.02
C PRO A 157 11.70 -0.84 14.10
N LYS A 158 12.40 -0.22 13.17
CA LYS A 158 11.80 0.66 12.17
C LYS A 158 11.01 -0.16 11.15
N PRO A 159 9.72 0.13 10.89
CA PRO A 159 8.91 -0.63 9.96
C PRO A 159 9.20 -0.28 8.50
N ILE A 160 8.76 -1.15 7.58
CA ILE A 160 8.50 -0.83 6.19
C ILE A 160 7.10 -0.23 6.08
N TYR A 161 6.92 0.76 5.21
CA TYR A 161 5.61 1.36 4.91
C TYR A 161 5.08 0.79 3.59
N ASN A 162 3.95 0.09 3.63
CA ASN A 162 3.19 -0.29 2.44
C ASN A 162 2.17 0.81 2.16
N ILE A 163 2.31 1.50 1.04
CA ILE A 163 1.44 2.64 0.68
C ILE A 163 0.54 2.21 -0.48
N GLU A 164 -0.74 1.92 -0.18
CA GLU A 164 -1.73 1.57 -1.19
C GLU A 164 -2.32 2.82 -1.85
N LEU A 165 -2.15 2.93 -3.17
CA LEU A 165 -2.76 4.00 -3.96
C LEU A 165 -4.18 3.63 -4.34
N LYS A 166 -5.15 4.36 -3.80
CA LYS A 166 -6.59 4.14 -4.00
C LYS A 166 -7.08 4.84 -5.26
N THR A 167 -6.72 4.28 -6.42
CA THR A 167 -7.20 4.74 -7.73
C THR A 167 -8.01 3.65 -8.42
N SER A 168 -8.94 4.03 -9.27
CA SER A 168 -9.66 3.11 -10.16
C SER A 168 -10.33 3.86 -11.30
N ILE A 169 -10.53 3.21 -12.44
CA ILE A 169 -11.25 3.78 -13.60
C ILE A 169 -12.65 4.26 -13.19
N ARG A 170 -13.34 3.51 -12.34
CA ARG A 170 -14.66 3.89 -11.81
C ARG A 170 -14.59 5.19 -11.00
N PHE A 171 -13.57 5.35 -10.17
CA PHE A 171 -13.43 6.55 -9.33
C PHE A 171 -12.96 7.76 -10.11
N ASP A 172 -12.22 7.56 -11.22
CA ASP A 172 -11.86 8.65 -12.15
C ASP A 172 -13.13 9.30 -12.73
N SER A 173 -14.06 8.48 -13.26
CA SER A 173 -15.31 8.98 -13.87
C SER A 173 -16.22 9.69 -12.85
N LEU A 174 -16.14 9.30 -11.57
CA LEU A 174 -16.89 9.91 -10.47
C LEU A 174 -16.15 11.09 -9.82
N LYS A 175 -14.91 11.39 -10.23
CA LYS A 175 -14.02 12.39 -9.62
C LYS A 175 -13.81 12.14 -8.11
N TYR A 176 -13.68 10.88 -7.73
CA TYR A 176 -13.43 10.46 -6.34
C TYR A 176 -11.94 10.32 -6.04
N ASN A 177 -11.10 10.19 -7.04
CA ASN A 177 -9.64 10.19 -6.90
C ASN A 177 -8.98 11.09 -7.96
N ALA A 178 -7.75 11.48 -7.68
CA ALA A 178 -6.88 12.15 -8.63
C ALA A 178 -6.40 11.18 -9.73
N PRO A 179 -5.92 11.69 -10.88
CA PRO A 179 -5.25 10.86 -11.88
C PRO A 179 -4.10 10.05 -11.28
N PRO A 180 -3.90 8.77 -11.68
CA PRO A 180 -2.89 7.89 -11.09
C PRO A 180 -1.48 8.47 -11.02
N ALA A 181 -1.02 9.16 -12.07
CA ALA A 181 0.30 9.79 -12.11
C ALA A 181 0.44 10.89 -11.06
N GLU A 182 -0.60 11.69 -10.83
CA GLU A 182 -0.62 12.76 -9.85
C GLU A 182 -0.55 12.20 -8.42
N VAL A 183 -1.28 11.11 -8.13
CA VAL A 183 -1.22 10.43 -6.84
C VAL A 183 0.18 9.90 -6.56
N VAL A 184 0.78 9.22 -7.55
CA VAL A 184 2.16 8.69 -7.43
C VAL A 184 3.14 9.82 -7.15
N ASP A 185 3.11 10.90 -7.93
CA ASP A 185 4.07 12.00 -7.80
C ASP A 185 3.96 12.70 -6.44
N ALA A 186 2.73 12.91 -5.95
CA ALA A 186 2.50 13.51 -4.64
C ALA A 186 3.00 12.62 -3.49
N VAL A 187 2.74 11.29 -3.56
CA VAL A 187 3.25 10.34 -2.58
C VAL A 187 4.78 10.30 -2.60
N MET A 188 5.40 10.25 -3.78
CA MET A 188 6.85 10.21 -3.90
C MET A 188 7.52 11.48 -3.38
N GLU A 189 6.92 12.65 -3.57
CA GLU A 189 7.45 13.90 -3.02
C GLU A 189 7.29 13.96 -1.49
N ASP A 190 6.15 13.51 -0.96
CA ASP A 190 5.92 13.46 0.49
C ASP A 190 6.91 12.50 1.18
N VAL A 191 7.11 11.30 0.64
CA VAL A 191 8.05 10.30 1.16
C VAL A 191 9.51 10.77 1.07
N LYS A 192 9.90 11.43 -0.03
CA LYS A 192 11.25 11.97 -0.22
C LYS A 192 11.66 12.95 0.88
N GLY A 193 10.71 13.73 1.39
CA GLY A 193 10.93 14.64 2.51
C GLY A 193 11.16 13.97 3.87
N ARG A 194 11.02 12.62 3.95
CA ARG A 194 11.07 11.87 5.21
C ARG A 194 12.34 11.03 5.35
N ASN A 195 12.82 10.87 6.55
CA ASN A 195 14.05 10.09 6.84
C ASN A 195 13.77 8.57 6.93
N ILE A 196 13.08 8.02 5.91
CA ILE A 196 12.79 6.59 5.83
C ILE A 196 13.62 5.85 4.76
N GLY A 197 14.33 6.59 3.89
CA GLY A 197 15.12 6.00 2.81
C GLY A 197 14.25 5.18 1.86
N ASN A 198 14.63 3.92 1.65
CA ASN A 198 13.91 2.97 0.82
C ASN A 198 12.97 2.05 1.63
N ARG A 199 12.67 2.38 2.90
CA ARG A 199 11.75 1.59 3.76
C ARG A 199 10.29 1.84 3.44
N PHE A 200 9.91 1.78 2.17
CA PHE A 200 8.54 1.81 1.70
C PHE A 200 8.38 1.10 0.36
N TYR A 201 7.18 0.71 0.06
CA TYR A 201 6.79 0.26 -1.26
C TYR A 201 5.40 0.78 -1.64
N ILE A 202 5.16 0.83 -2.94
CA ILE A 202 3.88 1.28 -3.50
C ILE A 202 3.05 0.07 -3.87
N GLN A 203 1.81 0.03 -3.44
CA GLN A 203 0.85 -1.02 -3.69
C GLN A 203 -0.42 -0.47 -4.35
N SER A 204 -1.07 -1.24 -5.21
CA SER A 204 -2.39 -0.91 -5.75
C SER A 204 -3.06 -2.11 -6.42
N PHE A 205 -4.39 -2.09 -6.49
CA PHE A 205 -5.20 -2.92 -7.40
C PHE A 205 -5.19 -2.38 -8.83
N ASP A 206 -5.04 -1.08 -8.99
CA ASP A 206 -4.99 -0.43 -10.29
C ASP A 206 -3.59 -0.55 -10.90
N VAL A 207 -3.49 -1.17 -12.06
CA VAL A 207 -2.20 -1.36 -12.72
C VAL A 207 -1.58 -0.05 -13.22
N ARG A 208 -2.37 0.98 -13.49
CA ARG A 208 -1.92 2.25 -14.07
C ARG A 208 -0.90 3.00 -13.20
N PRO A 209 -1.14 3.23 -11.89
CA PRO A 209 -0.12 3.84 -11.03
C PRO A 209 1.12 2.95 -10.90
N LEU A 210 0.99 1.62 -10.85
CA LEU A 210 2.13 0.70 -10.76
C LEU A 210 3.00 0.74 -12.02
N GLN A 211 2.38 0.81 -13.22
CA GLN A 211 3.08 1.01 -14.49
C GLN A 211 3.81 2.36 -14.53
N TYR A 212 3.18 3.41 -13.98
CA TYR A 212 3.81 4.73 -13.89
C TYR A 212 5.00 4.73 -12.92
N VAL A 213 4.88 4.11 -11.74
CA VAL A 213 5.99 3.91 -10.79
C VAL A 213 7.12 3.15 -11.47
N ARG A 214 6.84 2.04 -12.15
CA ARG A 214 7.85 1.23 -12.85
C ARG A 214 8.67 2.04 -13.86
N LYS A 215 7.99 2.97 -14.57
CA LYS A 215 8.61 3.82 -15.59
C LYS A 215 9.40 4.99 -14.99
N LYS A 216 8.84 5.70 -14.03
CA LYS A 216 9.38 6.98 -13.51
C LYS A 216 10.30 6.79 -12.30
N TYR A 217 10.02 5.78 -11.46
CA TYR A 217 10.71 5.51 -10.21
C TYR A 217 11.19 4.04 -10.15
N PRO A 218 12.08 3.60 -11.08
CA PRO A 218 12.42 2.19 -11.27
C PRO A 218 13.10 1.53 -10.06
N GLN A 219 13.54 2.31 -9.07
CA GLN A 219 14.13 1.84 -7.82
C GLN A 219 13.09 1.51 -6.74
N VAL A 220 11.83 1.93 -6.93
CA VAL A 220 10.77 1.72 -5.94
C VAL A 220 10.26 0.29 -6.00
N VAL A 221 10.12 -0.34 -4.86
CA VAL A 221 9.50 -1.65 -4.72
C VAL A 221 8.01 -1.54 -5.01
N ILE A 222 7.48 -2.46 -5.81
CA ILE A 222 6.09 -2.47 -6.27
C ILE A 222 5.39 -3.72 -5.75
N GLY A 223 4.26 -3.53 -5.06
CA GLY A 223 3.28 -4.53 -4.69
C GLY A 223 2.07 -4.50 -5.64
N TYR A 224 1.60 -5.65 -6.08
CA TYR A 224 0.40 -5.76 -6.91
C TYR A 224 -0.69 -6.53 -6.20
N LEU A 225 -1.76 -5.83 -5.83
CA LEU A 225 -2.97 -6.39 -5.24
C LEU A 225 -3.91 -6.95 -6.31
N THR A 226 -4.50 -8.12 -6.06
CA THR A 226 -5.45 -8.70 -7.01
C THR A 226 -6.47 -9.63 -6.34
N THR A 227 -7.66 -9.67 -6.95
CA THR A 227 -8.68 -10.70 -6.74
C THR A 227 -8.79 -11.65 -7.94
N GLY A 228 -7.96 -11.43 -8.96
CA GLY A 228 -7.94 -12.23 -10.19
C GLY A 228 -7.33 -13.61 -9.99
N LYS A 229 -8.07 -14.66 -10.37
CA LYS A 229 -7.64 -16.06 -10.21
C LYS A 229 -6.57 -16.49 -11.21
N ASN A 230 -6.48 -15.84 -12.37
CA ASN A 230 -5.56 -16.24 -13.43
C ASN A 230 -4.28 -15.40 -13.40
N LEU A 231 -3.17 -16.02 -13.04
CA LEU A 231 -1.85 -15.38 -12.93
C LEU A 231 -1.39 -14.74 -14.24
N ASP A 232 -1.52 -15.46 -15.38
CA ASP A 232 -1.08 -14.96 -16.68
C ASP A 232 -1.84 -13.69 -17.07
N SER A 233 -3.16 -13.68 -16.84
CA SER A 233 -4.00 -12.51 -17.10
C SER A 233 -3.59 -11.33 -16.22
N ASN A 234 -3.30 -11.58 -14.92
CA ASN A 234 -2.90 -10.55 -13.98
C ASN A 234 -1.56 -9.92 -14.41
N PHE A 235 -0.54 -10.72 -14.71
CA PHE A 235 0.76 -10.19 -15.14
C PHE A 235 0.72 -9.59 -16.54
N LYS A 236 -0.12 -10.11 -17.46
CA LYS A 236 -0.34 -9.50 -18.75
C LYS A 236 -0.94 -8.08 -18.60
N SER A 237 -1.90 -7.91 -17.70
CA SER A 237 -2.51 -6.60 -17.43
C SER A 237 -1.51 -5.62 -16.80
N LEU A 238 -0.67 -6.07 -15.87
CA LEU A 238 0.38 -5.25 -15.25
C LEU A 238 1.51 -4.93 -16.23
N GLY A 239 1.87 -5.86 -17.11
CA GLY A 239 2.92 -5.73 -18.12
C GLY A 239 4.34 -6.09 -17.64
N PHE A 240 4.50 -6.48 -16.37
CA PHE A 240 5.77 -6.93 -15.77
C PHE A 240 5.53 -7.79 -14.53
N TYR A 241 6.56 -8.46 -14.01
CA TYR A 241 6.50 -9.11 -12.69
C TYR A 241 6.79 -8.08 -11.60
N PRO A 242 5.89 -7.91 -10.58
CA PRO A 242 6.12 -7.00 -9.45
C PRO A 242 7.14 -7.59 -8.47
N HIS A 243 7.61 -6.78 -7.52
CA HIS A 243 8.45 -7.28 -6.43
C HIS A 243 7.65 -8.11 -5.44
N ILE A 244 6.41 -7.67 -5.15
CA ILE A 244 5.48 -8.32 -4.23
C ILE A 244 4.18 -8.59 -4.98
N TYR A 245 3.73 -9.84 -4.98
CA TYR A 245 2.41 -10.23 -5.48
C TYR A 245 1.49 -10.47 -4.31
N SER A 246 0.38 -9.74 -4.23
CA SER A 246 -0.54 -9.73 -3.08
C SER A 246 -1.96 -10.12 -3.51
N PRO A 247 -2.25 -11.42 -3.64
CA PRO A 247 -3.58 -11.92 -3.98
C PRO A 247 -4.50 -11.99 -2.75
N GLU A 248 -5.79 -12.06 -2.99
CA GLU A 248 -6.77 -12.48 -1.98
C GLU A 248 -6.39 -13.89 -1.48
N PHE A 249 -6.38 -14.09 -0.16
CA PHE A 249 -5.73 -15.24 0.48
C PHE A 249 -6.33 -16.61 0.11
N ASN A 250 -7.63 -16.68 -0.24
CA ASN A 250 -8.24 -17.96 -0.67
C ASN A 250 -7.75 -18.41 -2.06
N LEU A 251 -7.11 -17.52 -2.83
CA LEU A 251 -6.50 -17.86 -4.12
C LEU A 251 -5.12 -18.49 -3.99
N VAL A 252 -4.50 -18.41 -2.81
CA VAL A 252 -3.12 -18.88 -2.59
C VAL A 252 -3.05 -20.40 -2.58
N THR A 253 -2.07 -20.90 -3.34
CA THR A 253 -1.68 -22.31 -3.37
C THR A 253 -0.16 -22.43 -3.31
N LYS A 254 0.35 -23.60 -2.91
CA LYS A 254 1.80 -23.86 -2.96
C LYS A 254 2.37 -23.64 -4.37
N ALA A 255 1.68 -24.05 -5.42
CA ALA A 255 2.09 -23.84 -6.80
C ALA A 255 2.23 -22.35 -7.15
N MET A 256 1.36 -21.49 -6.59
CA MET A 256 1.47 -20.04 -6.74
C MET A 256 2.72 -19.50 -6.04
N ALA A 257 3.04 -19.98 -4.84
CA ALA A 257 4.26 -19.60 -4.13
C ALA A 257 5.51 -20.01 -4.92
N ASP A 258 5.58 -21.25 -5.38
CA ASP A 258 6.69 -21.76 -6.20
C ASP A 258 6.85 -20.93 -7.50
N PHE A 259 5.74 -20.58 -8.15
CA PHE A 259 5.76 -19.70 -9.34
C PHE A 259 6.33 -18.31 -9.00
N CYS A 260 5.83 -17.67 -7.94
CA CYS A 260 6.32 -16.33 -7.52
C CYS A 260 7.82 -16.38 -7.25
N HIS A 261 8.29 -17.38 -6.50
CA HIS A 261 9.71 -17.55 -6.19
C HIS A 261 10.56 -17.78 -7.45
N SER A 262 10.06 -18.54 -8.44
CA SER A 262 10.74 -18.76 -9.73
C SER A 262 10.97 -17.46 -10.52
N LYS A 263 10.15 -16.41 -10.23
CA LYS A 263 10.26 -15.08 -10.83
C LYS A 263 10.92 -14.04 -9.90
N ASN A 264 11.48 -14.46 -8.78
CA ASN A 264 12.02 -13.60 -7.71
C ASN A 264 10.99 -12.62 -7.14
N MET A 265 9.72 -12.97 -7.13
CA MET A 265 8.65 -12.22 -6.46
C MET A 265 8.43 -12.74 -5.05
N LYS A 266 8.01 -11.86 -4.15
CA LYS A 266 7.45 -12.21 -2.85
C LYS A 266 5.94 -12.42 -2.95
N LEU A 267 5.41 -13.39 -2.21
CA LEU A 267 3.97 -13.67 -2.14
C LEU A 267 3.43 -13.24 -0.76
N VAL A 268 2.60 -12.19 -0.71
CA VAL A 268 2.08 -11.60 0.52
C VAL A 268 0.56 -11.41 0.41
N PRO A 269 -0.24 -12.43 0.75
CA PRO A 269 -1.71 -12.39 0.64
C PRO A 269 -2.39 -11.50 1.68
N TRP A 270 -3.61 -11.08 1.38
CA TRP A 270 -4.50 -10.22 2.18
C TRP A 270 -5.95 -10.75 2.20
N THR A 271 -6.82 -10.40 3.15
CA THR A 271 -6.51 -10.00 4.52
C THR A 271 -6.81 -11.21 5.39
N VAL A 272 -5.84 -11.71 6.14
CA VAL A 272 -5.96 -12.99 6.86
C VAL A 272 -6.09 -12.74 8.35
N ASN A 273 -7.28 -13.00 8.91
CA ASN A 273 -7.62 -12.73 10.31
C ASN A 273 -7.89 -14.03 11.12
N ASP A 274 -7.47 -15.16 10.62
CA ASP A 274 -7.63 -16.47 11.23
C ASP A 274 -6.27 -17.14 11.40
N LYS A 275 -5.92 -17.55 12.62
CA LYS A 275 -4.61 -18.09 12.95
C LYS A 275 -4.30 -19.41 12.23
N GLU A 276 -5.30 -20.27 12.04
CA GLU A 276 -5.09 -21.55 11.36
C GLU A 276 -4.87 -21.34 9.85
N LYS A 277 -5.59 -20.38 9.25
CA LYS A 277 -5.34 -19.97 7.87
C LYS A 277 -3.95 -19.34 7.72
N MET A 278 -3.50 -18.50 8.66
CA MET A 278 -2.14 -17.97 8.67
C MET A 278 -1.09 -19.08 8.69
N LYS A 279 -1.22 -20.07 9.58
CA LYS A 279 -0.30 -21.22 9.66
C LYS A 279 -0.28 -22.03 8.35
N ARG A 280 -1.45 -22.28 7.75
CA ARG A 280 -1.55 -22.99 6.46
C ARG A 280 -0.81 -22.21 5.36
N LEU A 281 -1.08 -20.92 5.21
CA LEU A 281 -0.44 -20.09 4.20
C LEU A 281 1.08 -20.04 4.36
N ILE A 282 1.58 -19.99 5.60
CA ILE A 282 3.01 -20.07 5.90
C ILE A 282 3.59 -21.41 5.45
N ALA A 283 2.88 -22.51 5.70
CA ALA A 283 3.29 -23.85 5.24
C ALA A 283 3.25 -23.98 3.71
N ASP A 284 2.34 -23.27 3.04
CA ASP A 284 2.26 -23.16 1.58
C ASP A 284 3.39 -22.31 0.97
N GLY A 285 4.21 -21.63 1.79
CA GLY A 285 5.40 -20.92 1.36
C GLY A 285 5.19 -19.43 1.06
N VAL A 286 4.20 -18.76 1.67
CA VAL A 286 4.08 -17.29 1.53
C VAL A 286 5.23 -16.57 2.23
N ASP A 287 5.63 -15.41 1.71
CA ASP A 287 6.71 -14.58 2.25
C ASP A 287 6.22 -13.55 3.27
N GLY A 288 4.94 -13.51 3.56
CA GLY A 288 4.31 -12.63 4.52
C GLY A 288 2.80 -12.73 4.50
N ILE A 289 2.15 -12.00 5.37
CA ILE A 289 0.68 -11.95 5.47
C ILE A 289 0.27 -10.54 5.89
N ILE A 290 -0.74 -9.99 5.20
CA ILE A 290 -1.44 -8.76 5.59
C ILE A 290 -2.64 -9.14 6.47
N THR A 291 -2.71 -8.57 7.70
CA THR A 291 -3.74 -8.91 8.70
C THR A 291 -4.20 -7.69 9.49
N ASP A 292 -5.46 -7.69 9.92
CA ASP A 292 -6.01 -6.70 10.86
C ASP A 292 -5.54 -6.93 12.30
N TYR A 293 -4.94 -8.10 12.58
CA TYR A 293 -4.50 -8.53 13.91
C TYR A 293 -3.02 -8.95 13.88
N PRO A 294 -2.06 -8.04 13.69
CA PRO A 294 -0.64 -8.38 13.63
C PRO A 294 -0.10 -9.00 14.94
N ASN A 295 -0.78 -8.80 16.08
CA ASN A 295 -0.48 -9.53 17.32
C ASN A 295 -0.57 -11.06 17.17
N TYR A 296 -1.35 -11.58 16.22
CA TYR A 296 -1.46 -13.01 15.97
C TYR A 296 -0.14 -13.64 15.52
N PHE A 297 0.78 -12.88 14.92
CA PHE A 297 2.08 -13.42 14.55
C PHE A 297 2.86 -13.98 15.76
N ALA A 298 2.88 -13.26 16.88
CA ALA A 298 3.52 -13.74 18.10
C ALA A 298 2.82 -15.01 18.64
N GLU A 299 1.49 -15.08 18.54
CA GLU A 299 0.69 -16.21 19.03
C GLU A 299 0.87 -17.48 18.19
N ILE A 300 1.28 -17.35 16.91
CA ILE A 300 1.57 -18.49 16.03
C ILE A 300 3.07 -18.78 15.87
N GLY A 301 3.93 -18.14 16.69
CA GLY A 301 5.37 -18.38 16.70
C GLY A 301 6.15 -17.73 15.56
N LYS A 302 5.68 -16.58 15.07
CA LYS A 302 6.32 -15.80 13.99
C LYS A 302 6.80 -14.42 14.45
#